data_410a05ee7369c84b73af045255a79e47
#
_entry.id   410a05ee7369c84b73af045255a79e47
#
_cell.length_a   1.000
_cell.length_b   1.000
_cell.length_c   1.000
_cell.angle_alpha   90.00
_cell.angle_beta   90.00
_cell.angle_gamma   90.00
#
_symmetry.space_group_name_H-M   'P 1'
#
loop_
_entity.id
_entity.type
_entity.pdbx_description
1 polymer ?
#
loop_
_entity_poly.entity_id
_entity_poly.type
_entity_poly.pdbx_seq_one_letter_code
_entity_poly.pdbx_strand_id
1 'polypeptide(L)'
;MQKLEDMNLIDNFLFQEVARNKEYGGEFCRIILETILGREIKEVEIDVEVEKSIPGATLESHGIRLDALVKERDPRRMEVSTGSGAATYFDLEPNNYKISDPARRGRYYQAVVTSEHFGKGLDYKYLMDTYVIFILSDDPFGEDRMMYTIRNGCVELPDMPYEDGQITIFLYTKGKYAPSQELSDMLKYIENSREENVSNPSLQRMSDMVRETKRDRTVGAKFMMWWDYEADMKRHAREEGLE
;
A
#
# COMPACT_ATOMS: atom_id res chain seq x y z
N MET A 1 21.13 5.37 -16.84
CA MET A 1 19.79 4.75 -16.92
C MET A 1 19.71 3.68 -15.86
N GLN A 2 18.78 3.76 -14.93
CA GLN A 2 18.52 2.71 -13.95
C GLN A 2 18.04 1.46 -14.70
N LYS A 3 18.40 0.28 -14.22
CA LYS A 3 17.93 -0.98 -14.83
C LYS A 3 16.84 -1.58 -13.98
N LEU A 4 15.95 -2.36 -14.58
CA LEU A 4 14.90 -3.08 -13.85
C LEU A 4 15.49 -4.03 -12.77
N GLU A 5 16.67 -4.63 -13.06
CA GLU A 5 17.39 -5.48 -12.12
C GLU A 5 17.80 -4.76 -10.83
N ASP A 6 18.05 -3.44 -10.90
CA ASP A 6 18.50 -2.62 -9.78
C ASP A 6 17.35 -2.08 -8.92
N MET A 7 16.09 -2.24 -9.37
CA MET A 7 14.93 -1.77 -8.61
C MET A 7 14.68 -2.62 -7.36
N ASN A 8 14.11 -1.98 -6.35
CA ASN A 8 13.68 -2.60 -5.10
C ASN A 8 12.16 -2.53 -4.96
N LEU A 9 11.57 -3.29 -4.04
CA LEU A 9 10.12 -3.26 -3.80
C LEU A 9 9.61 -1.90 -3.27
N ILE A 10 10.49 -1.06 -2.73
CA ILE A 10 10.14 0.31 -2.37
C ILE A 10 9.87 1.19 -3.60
N ASP A 11 10.38 0.79 -4.77
CA ASP A 11 10.11 1.47 -6.04
C ASP A 11 8.71 1.07 -6.52
N ASN A 12 7.85 2.04 -6.68
CA ASN A 12 6.44 1.87 -7.01
C ASN A 12 6.22 0.97 -8.24
N PHE A 13 6.98 1.18 -9.33
CA PHE A 13 6.86 0.36 -10.53
C PHE A 13 7.03 -1.14 -10.25
N LEU A 14 8.12 -1.53 -9.56
CA LEU A 14 8.37 -2.93 -9.29
C LEU A 14 7.31 -3.53 -8.36
N PHE A 15 6.93 -2.79 -7.30
CA PHE A 15 5.89 -3.22 -6.37
C PHE A 15 4.58 -3.52 -7.10
N GLN A 16 4.13 -2.60 -7.94
CA GLN A 16 2.91 -2.75 -8.73
C GLN A 16 2.98 -3.93 -9.70
N GLU A 17 4.11 -4.14 -10.39
CA GLU A 17 4.24 -5.27 -11.32
C GLU A 17 4.23 -6.63 -10.59
N VAL A 18 4.79 -6.73 -9.37
CA VAL A 18 4.66 -7.93 -8.54
C VAL A 18 3.23 -8.09 -8.05
N ALA A 19 2.61 -7.04 -7.52
CA ALA A 19 1.25 -7.07 -6.97
C ALA A 19 0.18 -7.41 -8.03
N ARG A 20 0.36 -6.95 -9.28
CA ARG A 20 -0.61 -7.23 -10.37
C ARG A 20 -0.44 -8.59 -11.03
N ASN A 21 0.58 -9.37 -10.66
CA ASN A 21 0.79 -10.68 -11.26
C ASN A 21 -0.36 -11.63 -10.89
N LYS A 22 -0.98 -12.26 -11.91
CA LYS A 22 -2.17 -13.09 -11.73
C LYS A 22 -1.93 -14.39 -10.96
N GLU A 23 -0.69 -14.89 -10.95
CA GLU A 23 -0.34 -16.16 -10.32
C GLU A 23 0.02 -15.99 -8.85
N TYR A 24 0.76 -14.92 -8.51
CA TYR A 24 1.31 -14.75 -7.17
C TYR A 24 1.07 -13.37 -6.54
N GLY A 25 0.53 -12.39 -7.26
CA GLY A 25 0.28 -11.05 -6.70
C GLY A 25 -0.57 -11.08 -5.44
N GLY A 26 -1.53 -12.00 -5.40
CA GLY A 26 -2.32 -12.27 -4.24
C GLY A 26 -1.56 -12.76 -3.04
N GLU A 27 -0.71 -13.72 -3.26
CA GLU A 27 0.16 -14.26 -2.21
C GLU A 27 1.16 -13.18 -1.74
N PHE A 28 1.71 -12.39 -2.65
CA PHE A 28 2.58 -11.27 -2.33
C PHE A 28 1.93 -10.26 -1.39
N CYS A 29 0.74 -9.77 -1.73
CA CYS A 29 -0.01 -8.83 -0.89
C CYS A 29 -0.39 -9.46 0.46
N ARG A 30 -0.75 -10.75 0.48
CA ARG A 30 -1.06 -11.48 1.72
C ARG A 30 0.13 -11.53 2.65
N ILE A 31 1.31 -11.90 2.19
CA ILE A 31 2.54 -11.95 3.00
C ILE A 31 2.79 -10.58 3.66
N ILE A 32 2.66 -9.50 2.90
CA ILE A 32 2.83 -8.13 3.41
C ILE A 32 1.80 -7.83 4.50
N LEU A 33 0.52 -8.03 4.22
CA LEU A 33 -0.56 -7.71 5.14
C LEU A 33 -0.51 -8.55 6.42
N GLU A 34 -0.25 -9.85 6.31
CA GLU A 34 -0.11 -10.74 7.47
C GLU A 34 1.04 -10.33 8.38
N THR A 35 2.18 -9.92 7.78
CA THR A 35 3.33 -9.43 8.54
C THR A 35 3.04 -8.11 9.24
N ILE A 36 2.32 -7.17 8.57
CA ILE A 36 1.97 -5.86 9.16
C ILE A 36 0.94 -6.02 10.28
N LEU A 37 -0.08 -6.86 10.06
CA LEU A 37 -1.23 -6.98 10.96
C LEU A 37 -1.01 -7.99 12.09
N GLY A 38 -0.02 -8.88 11.97
CA GLY A 38 0.23 -9.96 12.93
C GLY A 38 -0.92 -10.98 13.02
N ARG A 39 -1.71 -11.12 11.95
CA ARG A 39 -2.82 -12.06 11.84
C ARG A 39 -2.92 -12.66 10.45
N GLU A 40 -3.52 -13.85 10.37
CA GLU A 40 -3.84 -14.51 9.11
C GLU A 40 -4.91 -13.71 8.31
N ILE A 41 -4.72 -13.61 7.00
CA ILE A 41 -5.69 -13.08 6.04
C ILE A 41 -6.38 -14.28 5.37
N LYS A 42 -7.64 -14.56 5.76
CA LYS A 42 -8.31 -15.85 5.48
C LYS A 42 -8.83 -16.03 4.06
N GLU A 43 -9.41 -15.01 3.48
CA GLU A 43 -9.91 -15.04 2.09
C GLU A 43 -9.55 -13.74 1.40
N VAL A 44 -8.50 -13.79 0.62
CA VAL A 44 -8.12 -12.68 -0.21
C VAL A 44 -8.72 -12.88 -1.59
N GLU A 45 -9.89 -12.31 -1.85
CA GLU A 45 -10.15 -11.83 -3.20
C GLU A 45 -9.21 -10.65 -3.39
N ILE A 46 -8.04 -10.93 -3.95
CA ILE A 46 -7.16 -9.89 -4.40
C ILE A 46 -7.71 -9.43 -5.73
N ASP A 47 -8.60 -8.49 -5.64
CA ASP A 47 -8.79 -7.54 -6.70
C ASP A 47 -7.67 -6.51 -6.50
N VAL A 48 -6.49 -6.82 -7.03
CA VAL A 48 -5.42 -5.86 -7.09
C VAL A 48 -5.76 -4.94 -8.25
N GLU A 49 -6.60 -3.96 -7.99
CA GLU A 49 -6.76 -2.81 -8.86
C GLU A 49 -5.50 -1.95 -8.73
N VAL A 50 -4.45 -2.36 -9.44
CA VAL A 50 -3.20 -1.61 -9.51
C VAL A 50 -3.45 -0.39 -10.39
N GLU A 51 -2.98 0.75 -9.91
CA GLU A 51 -3.16 2.04 -10.59
C GLU A 51 -4.63 2.45 -10.76
N LYS A 52 -5.48 2.10 -9.81
CA LYS A 52 -6.86 2.58 -9.81
C LYS A 52 -6.87 4.10 -9.69
N SER A 53 -7.12 4.77 -10.79
CA SER A 53 -7.37 6.20 -10.79
C SER A 53 -8.80 6.44 -10.29
N ILE A 54 -8.92 7.05 -9.12
CA ILE A 54 -10.21 7.54 -8.62
C ILE A 54 -10.30 9.01 -9.01
N PRO A 55 -11.18 9.37 -9.98
CA PRO A 55 -11.39 10.76 -10.34
C PRO A 55 -11.89 11.54 -9.13
N GLY A 56 -11.48 12.78 -9.01
CA GLY A 56 -12.09 13.65 -8.02
C GLY A 56 -13.61 13.79 -8.22
N ALA A 57 -14.35 14.07 -7.17
CA ALA A 57 -15.80 14.23 -7.21
C ALA A 57 -16.27 15.36 -8.17
N THR A 58 -15.37 16.27 -8.54
CA THR A 58 -15.52 17.27 -9.59
C THR A 58 -14.26 17.29 -10.45
N LEU A 59 -14.34 17.84 -11.68
CA LEU A 59 -13.18 18.03 -12.57
C LEU A 59 -12.03 18.85 -11.94
N GLU A 60 -12.31 19.60 -10.89
CA GLU A 60 -11.36 20.44 -10.16
C GLU A 60 -10.82 19.79 -8.89
N SER A 61 -11.35 18.63 -8.46
CA SER A 61 -10.86 17.93 -7.26
C SER A 61 -9.69 17.01 -7.60
N HIS A 62 -8.72 16.95 -6.68
CA HIS A 62 -7.58 16.04 -6.81
C HIS A 62 -8.07 14.59 -6.85
N GLY A 63 -7.84 13.89 -7.96
CA GLY A 63 -7.92 12.45 -8.02
C GLY A 63 -6.74 11.81 -7.29
N ILE A 64 -6.88 10.56 -6.88
CA ILE A 64 -5.75 9.75 -6.41
C ILE A 64 -5.57 8.55 -7.33
N ARG A 65 -4.36 8.02 -7.32
CA ARG A 65 -4.02 6.77 -7.96
C ARG A 65 -3.54 5.85 -6.86
N LEU A 66 -4.27 4.77 -6.62
CA LEU A 66 -3.93 3.77 -5.64
C LEU A 66 -2.91 2.79 -6.22
N ASP A 67 -1.84 2.51 -5.49
CA ASP A 67 -0.77 1.65 -5.98
C ASP A 67 -1.17 0.17 -5.96
N ALA A 68 -1.72 -0.32 -4.86
CA ALA A 68 -2.30 -1.65 -4.79
C ALA A 68 -3.46 -1.67 -3.78
N LEU A 69 -4.69 -1.76 -4.27
CA LEU A 69 -5.89 -1.92 -3.45
C LEU A 69 -6.21 -3.40 -3.29
N VAL A 70 -6.22 -3.88 -2.06
CA VAL A 70 -6.50 -5.27 -1.69
C VAL A 70 -7.81 -5.34 -0.92
N LYS A 71 -8.66 -6.31 -1.27
CA LYS A 71 -9.94 -6.54 -0.60
C LYS A 71 -9.91 -7.87 0.13
N GLU A 72 -10.10 -7.86 1.44
CA GLU A 72 -10.32 -9.05 2.26
C GLU A 72 -11.83 -9.22 2.52
N ARG A 73 -12.38 -10.39 2.24
CA ARG A 73 -13.75 -10.73 2.64
C ARG A 73 -13.75 -11.45 3.99
N ASP A 74 -14.58 -11.00 4.93
CA ASP A 74 -14.85 -11.74 6.16
C ASP A 74 -16.17 -12.53 6.02
N PRO A 75 -16.10 -13.87 5.89
CA PRO A 75 -17.29 -14.72 5.77
C PRO A 75 -18.27 -14.58 6.94
N ARG A 76 -17.79 -14.17 8.13
CA ARG A 76 -18.62 -14.00 9.33
C ARG A 76 -19.48 -12.75 9.29
N ARG A 77 -19.17 -11.79 8.40
CA ARG A 77 -19.95 -10.56 8.16
C ARG A 77 -20.92 -10.71 6.98
N MET A 78 -21.01 -11.91 6.35
CA MET A 78 -21.76 -12.16 5.11
C MET A 78 -23.29 -12.27 5.27
N GLU A 79 -23.90 -12.05 6.43
CA GLU A 79 -25.36 -12.09 6.61
C GLU A 79 -26.12 -10.95 5.93
N VAL A 80 -25.43 -10.06 5.22
CA VAL A 80 -26.07 -8.89 4.58
C VAL A 80 -26.15 -9.11 3.07
N SER A 81 -27.36 -9.26 2.58
CA SER A 81 -27.76 -9.49 1.18
C SER A 81 -27.32 -8.41 0.16
N THR A 82 -26.50 -7.46 0.52
CA THR A 82 -26.07 -6.32 -0.32
C THR A 82 -24.58 -6.32 -0.70
N GLY A 83 -23.81 -7.31 -0.26
CA GLY A 83 -22.46 -7.57 -0.80
C GLY A 83 -21.33 -6.61 -0.43
N SER A 84 -21.60 -5.44 0.15
CA SER A 84 -20.55 -4.43 0.41
C SER A 84 -20.12 -4.30 1.88
N GLY A 85 -20.91 -4.74 2.85
CA GLY A 85 -20.63 -4.58 4.29
C GLY A 85 -19.69 -5.61 4.92
N ALA A 86 -19.16 -6.54 4.15
CA ALA A 86 -18.36 -7.66 4.68
C ALA A 86 -16.88 -7.62 4.31
N ALA A 87 -16.41 -6.56 3.68
CA ALA A 87 -15.04 -6.47 3.20
C ALA A 87 -14.21 -5.47 4.02
N THR A 88 -12.92 -5.77 4.16
CA THR A 88 -11.90 -4.81 4.58
C THR A 88 -11.07 -4.43 3.37
N TYR A 89 -10.81 -3.16 3.19
CA TYR A 89 -9.97 -2.66 2.10
C TYR A 89 -8.60 -2.24 2.63
N PHE A 90 -7.55 -2.65 1.94
CA PHE A 90 -6.17 -2.29 2.23
C PHE A 90 -5.59 -1.61 1.00
N ASP A 91 -5.14 -0.39 1.18
CA ASP A 91 -4.42 0.37 0.17
C ASP A 91 -2.93 0.38 0.54
N LEU A 92 -2.09 -0.18 -0.32
CA LEU A 92 -0.65 -0.30 -0.13
C LEU A 92 0.08 0.70 -1.02
N GLU A 93 0.78 1.66 -0.40
CA GLU A 93 1.40 2.82 -1.03
C GLU A 93 2.92 2.87 -0.79
N PRO A 94 3.75 2.15 -1.58
CA PRO A 94 5.21 2.25 -1.48
C PRO A 94 5.70 3.60 -2.04
N ASN A 95 6.60 4.25 -1.31
CA ASN A 95 7.18 5.53 -1.73
C ASN A 95 8.66 5.60 -1.36
N ASN A 96 9.53 5.68 -2.37
CA ASN A 96 10.97 5.86 -2.22
C ASN A 96 11.42 7.34 -2.14
N TYR A 97 10.47 8.26 -2.01
CA TYR A 97 10.70 9.70 -1.87
C TYR A 97 9.95 10.25 -0.66
N LYS A 98 10.43 11.40 -0.16
CA LYS A 98 9.80 12.08 0.97
C LYS A 98 8.42 12.59 0.58
N ILE A 99 7.40 12.17 1.31
CA ILE A 99 6.04 12.68 1.16
C ILE A 99 5.82 13.93 2.01
N SER A 100 5.11 14.92 1.47
CA SER A 100 4.68 16.08 2.24
C SER A 100 3.40 15.78 3.02
N ASP A 101 3.25 16.35 4.22
CA ASP A 101 2.04 16.25 5.05
C ASP A 101 1.45 14.83 5.16
N PRO A 102 2.19 13.83 5.65
CA PRO A 102 1.74 12.43 5.64
C PRO A 102 0.39 12.23 6.33
N ALA A 103 0.12 12.95 7.43
CA ALA A 103 -1.15 12.87 8.15
C ALA A 103 -2.34 13.35 7.30
N ARG A 104 -2.20 14.47 6.57
CA ARG A 104 -3.26 14.99 5.69
C ARG A 104 -3.44 14.11 4.46
N ARG A 105 -2.34 13.59 3.90
CA ARG A 105 -2.38 12.65 2.79
C ARG A 105 -3.14 11.38 3.20
N GLY A 106 -2.83 10.78 4.35
CA GLY A 106 -3.55 9.61 4.87
C GLY A 106 -5.05 9.86 5.03
N ARG A 107 -5.44 11.01 5.62
CA ARG A 107 -6.85 11.39 5.73
C ARG A 107 -7.54 11.51 4.37
N TYR A 108 -6.86 12.06 3.37
CA TYR A 108 -7.43 12.21 2.03
C TYR A 108 -7.65 10.85 1.35
N TYR A 109 -6.66 9.95 1.42
CA TYR A 109 -6.76 8.59 0.89
C TYR A 109 -7.90 7.80 1.54
N GLN A 110 -8.04 7.87 2.87
CA GLN A 110 -9.14 7.25 3.61
C GLN A 110 -10.52 7.72 3.10
N ALA A 111 -10.68 9.02 2.92
CA ALA A 111 -11.94 9.58 2.42
C ALA A 111 -12.27 9.10 1.00
N VAL A 112 -11.28 9.03 0.13
CA VAL A 112 -11.46 8.61 -1.27
C VAL A 112 -11.76 7.12 -1.35
N VAL A 113 -11.00 6.24 -0.68
CA VAL A 113 -11.25 4.79 -0.64
C VAL A 113 -12.65 4.51 -0.11
N THR A 114 -13.03 5.16 0.99
CA THR A 114 -14.36 5.00 1.60
C THR A 114 -15.48 5.44 0.64
N SER A 115 -15.32 6.62 0.04
CA SER A 115 -16.33 7.20 -0.86
C SER A 115 -16.56 6.35 -2.12
N GLU A 116 -15.51 5.76 -2.67
CA GLU A 116 -15.57 4.95 -3.88
C GLU A 116 -16.27 3.60 -3.66
N HIS A 117 -16.09 3.00 -2.48
CA HIS A 117 -16.54 1.63 -2.23
C HIS A 117 -17.81 1.54 -1.37
N PHE A 118 -18.30 2.67 -0.87
CA PHE A 118 -19.55 2.70 -0.09
C PHE A 118 -20.75 3.05 -0.98
N GLY A 119 -21.64 2.08 -1.18
CA GLY A 119 -22.78 2.20 -2.08
C GLY A 119 -23.82 3.22 -1.62
N LYS A 120 -24.42 3.94 -2.58
CA LYS A 120 -25.49 4.92 -2.31
C LYS A 120 -26.69 4.27 -1.63
N GLY A 121 -27.14 4.87 -0.53
CA GLY A 121 -28.35 4.43 0.20
C GLY A 121 -28.13 3.29 1.19
N LEU A 122 -26.90 2.86 1.39
CA LEU A 122 -26.56 1.91 2.45
C LEU A 122 -26.55 2.59 3.83
N ASP A 123 -26.94 1.83 4.87
CA ASP A 123 -26.80 2.26 6.26
C ASP A 123 -25.33 2.28 6.66
N TYR A 124 -24.88 3.29 7.41
CA TYR A 124 -23.48 3.45 7.86
C TYR A 124 -22.94 2.28 8.67
N LYS A 125 -23.79 1.46 9.30
CA LYS A 125 -23.36 0.22 9.97
C LYS A 125 -22.71 -0.81 9.04
N TYR A 126 -22.89 -0.63 7.71
CA TYR A 126 -22.30 -1.46 6.66
C TYR A 126 -21.06 -0.81 6.03
N LEU A 127 -20.59 0.31 6.58
CA LEU A 127 -19.36 0.92 6.15
C LEU A 127 -18.19 -0.07 6.37
N MET A 128 -17.38 -0.25 5.35
CA MET A 128 -16.24 -1.16 5.38
C MET A 128 -15.13 -0.63 6.28
N ASP A 129 -14.31 -1.53 6.83
CA ASP A 129 -13.05 -1.15 7.43
C ASP A 129 -12.04 -0.81 6.33
N THR A 130 -11.26 0.26 6.52
CA THR A 130 -10.27 0.74 5.55
C THR A 130 -8.90 0.91 6.20
N TYR A 131 -7.89 0.33 5.56
CA TYR A 131 -6.48 0.49 5.94
C TYR A 131 -5.77 1.20 4.80
N VAL A 132 -5.19 2.36 5.09
CA VAL A 132 -4.25 3.02 4.17
C VAL A 132 -2.85 2.84 4.75
N ILE A 133 -1.98 2.17 4.00
CA ILE A 133 -0.68 1.70 4.45
C ILE A 133 0.40 2.31 3.57
N PHE A 134 1.09 3.31 4.08
CA PHE A 134 2.25 3.91 3.42
C PHE A 134 3.52 3.16 3.81
N ILE A 135 4.34 2.77 2.83
CA ILE A 135 5.65 2.16 3.02
C ILE A 135 6.69 3.18 2.54
N LEU A 136 7.50 3.73 3.45
CA LEU A 136 8.28 4.93 3.22
C LEU A 136 9.77 4.71 3.45
N SER A 137 10.61 5.27 2.58
CA SER A 137 12.06 5.35 2.76
C SER A 137 12.50 6.48 3.70
N ASP A 138 11.60 7.43 4.02
CA ASP A 138 11.85 8.55 4.93
C ASP A 138 10.93 8.47 6.14
N ASP A 139 11.44 8.88 7.33
CA ASP A 139 10.65 8.90 8.56
C ASP A 139 9.57 9.99 8.49
N PRO A 140 8.28 9.63 8.51
CA PRO A 140 7.20 10.60 8.37
C PRO A 140 7.04 11.51 9.60
N PHE A 141 7.53 11.10 10.79
CA PHE A 141 7.29 11.79 12.06
C PHE A 141 8.55 12.05 12.89
N GLY A 142 9.71 11.54 12.48
CA GLY A 142 11.01 11.82 13.13
C GLY A 142 11.29 11.03 14.41
N GLU A 143 10.56 9.95 14.68
CA GLU A 143 10.67 9.15 15.91
C GLU A 143 11.38 7.79 15.71
N ASP A 144 11.97 7.56 14.55
CA ASP A 144 12.75 6.36 14.18
C ASP A 144 11.98 5.02 14.34
N ARG A 145 10.65 5.05 14.36
CA ARG A 145 9.83 3.84 14.45
C ARG A 145 9.57 3.24 13.08
N MET A 146 9.67 1.92 13.00
CA MET A 146 9.33 1.20 11.76
C MET A 146 7.83 1.16 11.48
N MET A 147 6.98 1.44 12.49
CA MET A 147 5.54 1.44 12.33
C MET A 147 4.88 2.51 13.20
N TYR A 148 3.99 3.28 12.59
CA TYR A 148 3.09 4.22 13.25
C TYR A 148 1.66 3.86 12.85
N THR A 149 0.84 3.48 13.82
CA THR A 149 -0.57 3.17 13.61
C THR A 149 -1.42 4.32 14.12
N ILE A 150 -2.19 4.93 13.23
CA ILE A 150 -3.06 6.07 13.53
C ILE A 150 -4.51 5.58 13.52
N ARG A 151 -5.22 5.88 14.58
CA ARG A 151 -6.67 5.66 14.76
C ARG A 151 -7.32 6.90 15.33
N ASN A 152 -8.61 7.05 15.11
CA ASN A 152 -9.42 8.08 15.74
C ASN A 152 -9.74 7.71 17.19
N GLY A 153 -10.01 8.71 18.02
CA GLY A 153 -10.35 8.52 19.42
C GLY A 153 -11.02 9.77 20.02
N CYS A 154 -11.60 9.61 21.21
CA CYS A 154 -12.20 10.71 21.94
C CYS A 154 -11.13 11.42 22.80
N VAL A 155 -10.96 12.72 22.61
CA VAL A 155 -9.96 13.52 23.36
C VAL A 155 -10.29 13.58 24.86
N GLU A 156 -11.57 13.71 25.20
CA GLU A 156 -12.05 13.82 26.57
C GLU A 156 -12.04 12.48 27.32
N LEU A 157 -12.10 11.37 26.56
CA LEU A 157 -12.13 10.00 27.09
C LEU A 157 -11.17 9.14 26.27
N PRO A 158 -9.84 9.23 26.48
CA PRO A 158 -8.86 8.53 25.65
C PRO A 158 -8.96 6.99 25.65
N ASP A 159 -9.50 6.42 26.73
CA ASP A 159 -9.70 4.96 26.87
C ASP A 159 -11.06 4.48 26.33
N MET A 160 -11.91 5.40 25.84
CA MET A 160 -13.21 5.04 25.25
C MET A 160 -12.96 4.33 23.90
N PRO A 161 -13.54 3.12 23.69
CA PRO A 161 -13.47 2.48 22.38
C PRO A 161 -14.16 3.37 21.32
N TYR A 162 -13.43 3.67 20.25
CA TYR A 162 -13.96 4.38 19.08
C TYR A 162 -13.56 3.60 17.83
N GLU A 163 -14.43 2.67 17.44
CA GLU A 163 -14.18 1.69 16.37
C GLU A 163 -14.92 2.13 15.10
N ASP A 164 -14.38 3.13 14.40
CA ASP A 164 -14.93 3.62 13.13
C ASP A 164 -14.42 2.85 11.89
N GLY A 165 -13.54 1.85 12.09
CA GLY A 165 -12.98 1.04 11.01
C GLY A 165 -11.92 1.74 10.16
N GLN A 166 -11.51 2.98 10.51
CA GLN A 166 -10.51 3.75 9.79
C GLN A 166 -9.13 3.60 10.44
N ILE A 167 -8.16 3.02 9.72
CA ILE A 167 -6.80 2.83 10.21
C ILE A 167 -5.80 3.32 9.16
N THR A 168 -4.88 4.20 9.56
CA THR A 168 -3.75 4.59 8.71
C THR A 168 -2.46 4.08 9.33
N ILE A 169 -1.64 3.38 8.54
CA ILE A 169 -0.36 2.84 8.97
C ILE A 169 0.74 3.49 8.14
N PHE A 170 1.74 4.03 8.82
CA PHE A 170 2.97 4.49 8.18
C PHE A 170 4.10 3.55 8.58
N LEU A 171 4.73 2.94 7.59
CA LEU A 171 5.87 2.06 7.76
C LEU A 171 7.13 2.79 7.29
N TYR A 172 8.14 2.87 8.15
CA TYR A 172 9.43 3.43 7.82
C TYR A 172 10.48 2.33 7.70
N THR A 173 10.99 2.12 6.49
CA THR A 173 11.84 0.97 6.15
C THR A 173 13.20 0.97 6.85
N LYS A 174 13.70 2.15 7.22
CA LYS A 174 15.02 2.37 7.86
C LYS A 174 14.93 2.70 9.35
N GLY A 175 13.76 2.54 9.96
CA GLY A 175 13.54 2.78 11.39
C GLY A 175 14.32 1.83 12.28
N LYS A 176 14.46 2.18 13.56
CA LYS A 176 15.19 1.38 14.57
C LYS A 176 14.28 0.52 15.43
N TYR A 177 13.03 0.96 15.62
CA TYR A 177 12.10 0.34 16.56
C TYR A 177 10.95 -0.35 15.82
N ALA A 178 11.07 -1.67 15.65
CA ALA A 178 10.04 -2.50 15.05
C ALA A 178 9.17 -3.18 16.12
N PRO A 179 7.87 -3.39 15.87
CA PRO A 179 7.01 -4.18 16.75
C PRO A 179 7.34 -5.67 16.73
N SER A 180 7.91 -6.19 15.65
CA SER A 180 8.37 -7.58 15.51
C SER A 180 9.61 -7.68 14.63
N GLN A 181 10.34 -8.80 14.74
CA GLN A 181 11.50 -9.08 13.90
C GLN A 181 11.08 -9.33 12.46
N GLU A 182 9.95 -10.00 12.25
CA GLU A 182 9.39 -10.31 10.94
C GLU A 182 9.09 -9.02 10.16
N LEU A 183 8.48 -8.02 10.82
CA LEU A 183 8.23 -6.71 10.21
C LEU A 183 9.54 -6.00 9.87
N SER A 184 10.51 -6.00 10.78
CA SER A 184 11.83 -5.40 10.55
C SER A 184 12.51 -6.00 9.33
N ASP A 185 12.51 -7.32 9.23
CA ASP A 185 13.14 -8.04 8.13
C ASP A 185 12.43 -7.77 6.80
N MET A 186 11.10 -7.77 6.80
CA MET A 186 10.31 -7.46 5.62
C MET A 186 10.57 -6.03 5.12
N LEU A 187 10.58 -5.04 6.00
CA LEU A 187 10.83 -3.65 5.62
C LEU A 187 12.26 -3.44 5.09
N LYS A 188 13.25 -4.11 5.66
CA LYS A 188 14.63 -4.12 5.12
C LYS A 188 14.67 -4.74 3.72
N TYR A 189 13.94 -5.84 3.50
CA TYR A 189 13.85 -6.47 2.20
C TYR A 189 13.11 -5.58 1.18
N ILE A 190 12.05 -4.89 1.57
CA ILE A 190 11.34 -3.94 0.69
C ILE A 190 12.27 -2.80 0.28
N GLU A 191 13.04 -2.21 1.21
CA GLU A 191 14.01 -1.13 0.94
C GLU A 191 15.15 -1.60 0.02
N ASN A 192 15.64 -2.83 0.22
CA ASN A 192 16.73 -3.40 -0.55
C ASN A 192 16.44 -4.88 -0.85
N SER A 193 15.83 -5.15 -2.01
CA SER A 193 15.30 -6.46 -2.41
C SER A 193 16.38 -7.40 -2.94
N ARG A 194 17.44 -7.61 -2.13
CA ARG A 194 18.57 -8.51 -2.42
C ARG A 194 18.52 -9.76 -1.55
N GLU A 195 19.14 -10.83 -2.03
CA GLU A 195 19.19 -12.12 -1.35
C GLU A 195 19.81 -12.06 0.07
N GLU A 196 20.72 -11.14 0.31
CA GLU A 196 21.33 -10.93 1.65
C GLU A 196 20.32 -10.50 2.72
N ASN A 197 19.17 -9.96 2.33
CA ASN A 197 18.08 -9.54 3.21
C ASN A 197 16.97 -10.60 3.32
N VAL A 198 17.15 -11.77 2.75
CA VAL A 198 16.19 -12.89 2.83
C VAL A 198 16.48 -13.72 4.08
N SER A 199 15.71 -13.51 5.15
CA SER A 199 15.98 -14.12 6.48
C SER A 199 14.99 -15.25 6.86
N ASN A 200 13.90 -15.41 6.11
CA ASN A 200 12.85 -16.37 6.44
C ASN A 200 12.11 -16.89 5.18
N PRO A 201 11.31 -17.97 5.30
CA PRO A 201 10.61 -18.57 4.15
C PRO A 201 9.65 -17.62 3.42
N SER A 202 8.96 -16.72 4.13
CA SER A 202 8.06 -15.75 3.52
C SER A 202 8.83 -14.74 2.64
N LEU A 203 9.97 -14.25 3.13
CA LEU A 203 10.85 -13.39 2.34
C LEU A 203 11.51 -14.13 1.18
N GLN A 204 11.83 -15.43 1.34
CA GLN A 204 12.30 -16.26 0.23
C GLN A 204 11.24 -16.32 -0.87
N ARG A 205 9.98 -16.53 -0.50
CA ARG A 205 8.88 -16.55 -1.45
C ARG A 205 8.71 -15.20 -2.16
N MET A 206 8.77 -14.08 -1.41
CA MET A 206 8.75 -12.74 -2.01
C MET A 206 9.94 -12.51 -2.96
N SER A 207 11.13 -12.98 -2.60
CA SER A 207 12.34 -12.89 -3.44
C SER A 207 12.18 -13.65 -4.76
N ASP A 208 11.58 -14.84 -4.71
CA ASP A 208 11.30 -15.62 -5.91
C ASP A 208 10.33 -14.89 -6.84
N MET A 209 9.25 -14.29 -6.30
CA MET A 209 8.28 -13.49 -7.05
C MET A 209 8.95 -12.26 -7.70
N VAL A 210 9.77 -11.52 -6.95
CA VAL A 210 10.52 -10.36 -7.45
C VAL A 210 11.47 -10.77 -8.59
N ARG A 211 12.19 -11.87 -8.42
CA ARG A 211 13.11 -12.38 -9.43
C ARG A 211 12.39 -12.80 -10.69
N GLU A 212 11.23 -13.45 -10.57
CA GLU A 212 10.39 -13.85 -11.69
C GLU A 212 9.84 -12.62 -12.43
N THR A 213 9.29 -11.63 -11.70
CA THR A 213 8.83 -10.37 -12.27
C THR A 213 9.94 -9.67 -13.06
N LYS A 214 11.16 -9.56 -12.51
CA LYS A 214 12.28 -8.90 -13.18
C LYS A 214 12.75 -9.65 -14.45
N ARG A 215 12.50 -10.93 -14.56
CA ARG A 215 12.82 -11.76 -15.75
C ARG A 215 11.76 -11.74 -16.83
N ASP A 216 10.57 -11.27 -16.51
CA ASP A 216 9.46 -11.18 -17.47
C ASP A 216 9.76 -10.12 -18.53
N ARG A 217 9.79 -10.53 -19.80
CA ARG A 217 10.04 -9.64 -20.94
C ARG A 217 8.98 -8.56 -21.09
N THR A 218 7.74 -8.87 -20.72
CA THR A 218 6.63 -7.91 -20.78
C THR A 218 6.83 -6.81 -19.75
N VAL A 219 7.26 -7.16 -18.54
CA VAL A 219 7.61 -6.19 -17.48
C VAL A 219 8.81 -5.36 -17.93
N GLY A 220 9.83 -5.97 -18.54
CA GLY A 220 10.96 -5.26 -19.11
C GLY A 220 10.56 -4.20 -20.15
N ALA A 221 9.63 -4.53 -21.04
CA ALA A 221 9.11 -3.59 -22.03
C ALA A 221 8.32 -2.43 -21.38
N LYS A 222 7.46 -2.73 -20.39
CA LYS A 222 6.73 -1.70 -19.63
C LYS A 222 7.69 -0.79 -18.86
N PHE A 223 8.76 -1.35 -18.28
CA PHE A 223 9.77 -0.57 -17.57
C PHE A 223 10.43 0.47 -18.46
N MET A 224 10.78 0.13 -19.70
CA MET A 224 11.35 1.07 -20.65
C MET A 224 10.41 2.24 -20.93
N MET A 225 9.12 1.96 -21.17
CA MET A 225 8.11 2.99 -21.40
C MET A 225 7.89 3.89 -20.18
N TRP A 226 7.82 3.27 -18.99
CA TRP A 226 7.67 4.00 -17.72
C TRP A 226 8.88 4.89 -17.45
N TRP A 227 10.09 4.38 -17.67
CA TRP A 227 11.33 5.15 -17.52
C TRP A 227 11.40 6.38 -18.41
N ASP A 228 11.04 6.21 -19.69
CA ASP A 228 11.02 7.32 -20.65
C ASP A 228 10.00 8.39 -20.23
N TYR A 229 8.82 7.98 -19.80
CA TYR A 229 7.79 8.87 -19.27
C TYR A 229 8.26 9.65 -18.03
N GLU A 230 8.82 8.97 -17.06
CA GLU A 230 9.36 9.60 -15.83
C GLU A 230 10.50 10.57 -16.13
N ALA A 231 11.37 10.23 -17.08
CA ALA A 231 12.47 11.10 -17.50
C ALA A 231 11.94 12.37 -18.18
N ASP A 232 10.89 12.26 -18.98
CA ASP A 232 10.24 13.39 -19.62
C ASP A 232 9.53 14.30 -18.60
N MET A 233 8.79 13.72 -17.67
CA MET A 233 8.12 14.48 -16.60
C MET A 233 9.11 15.27 -15.73
N LYS A 234 10.22 14.65 -15.34
CA LYS A 234 11.28 15.33 -14.59
C LYS A 234 11.96 16.46 -15.38
N ARG A 235 12.11 16.28 -16.69
CA ARG A 235 12.65 17.33 -17.56
C ARG A 235 11.71 18.53 -17.63
N HIS A 236 10.41 18.29 -17.86
CA HIS A 236 9.39 19.34 -17.89
C HIS A 236 9.29 20.09 -16.55
N ALA A 237 9.27 19.36 -15.43
CA ALA A 237 9.23 20.00 -14.10
C ALA A 237 10.41 20.95 -13.87
N ARG A 238 11.62 20.59 -14.32
CA ARG A 238 12.80 21.46 -14.25
C ARG A 238 12.70 22.68 -15.14
N GLU A 239 12.19 22.50 -16.36
CA GLU A 239 11.99 23.61 -17.31
C GLU A 239 10.95 24.61 -16.81
N GLU A 240 9.92 24.16 -16.09
CA GLU A 240 8.88 25.00 -15.49
C GLU A 240 9.27 25.60 -14.13
N GLY A 241 10.43 25.23 -13.56
CA GLY A 241 10.89 25.72 -12.26
C GLY A 241 10.07 25.21 -11.08
N LEU A 242 9.48 24.03 -11.21
CA LEU A 242 8.63 23.37 -10.20
C LEU A 242 9.41 22.40 -9.29
N GLU A 243 10.74 22.39 -9.35
CA GLU A 243 11.66 21.66 -8.47
C GLU A 243 12.27 22.56 -7.38
#